data_55774c28335ff383d3b99576a94abd67
#
_entry.id   55774c28335ff383d3b99576a94abd67
#
_cell.length_a   1.000
_cell.length_b   1.000
_cell.length_c   1.000
_cell.angle_alpha   90.00
_cell.angle_beta   90.00
_cell.angle_gamma   90.00
#
_symmetry.space_group_name_H-M   'P 1'
#
loop_
_entity.id
_entity.type
_entity.pdbx_description
1 polymer ?
#
loop_
_entity_poly.entity_id
_entity_poly.type
_entity_poly.pdbx_seq_one_letter_code
_entity_poly.pdbx_strand_id
1 'polypeptide(L)'
;YDLTPEKSFFQFCLQEGFQVFVISWRNPSAKYRHWGMDQYIQAAAEAVEAVLAITRSESLNVVGACAGGITASILSSYLKQSNKLKQAGKNVVNSLSLSVCMLSMRSESMDLNAFTSPAALQAARAKSEEKGILEGAELAKVFSWMRPNDLVWNYHVNNYLMGEVPPAFDLLYWNNDSTNLPAQLHSDFLDLYDENLLYKGEMAVLGFKINLEKLDCDK
;
A
#
# COMPACT_ATOMS: atom_id res chain seq x y z
N TYR A 1 4.68 -2.32 12.32
CA TYR A 1 4.10 -3.64 12.56
C TYR A 1 5.01 -4.54 13.39
N ASP A 2 6.29 -4.20 13.55
CA ASP A 2 7.32 -4.96 14.29
C ASP A 2 8.31 -4.01 14.98
N LEU A 3 7.79 -3.16 15.86
CA LEU A 3 8.59 -2.09 16.48
C LEU A 3 9.33 -2.58 17.73
N THR A 4 8.61 -3.24 18.62
CA THR A 4 9.13 -3.91 19.83
C THR A 4 8.40 -5.24 20.01
N PRO A 5 8.95 -6.19 20.76
CA PRO A 5 8.28 -7.49 20.99
C PRO A 5 6.84 -7.37 21.50
N GLU A 6 6.57 -6.40 22.37
CA GLU A 6 5.24 -6.19 22.96
C GLU A 6 4.27 -5.45 22.02
N LYS A 7 4.81 -4.80 20.98
CA LYS A 7 4.06 -4.02 19.99
C LYS A 7 4.26 -4.55 18.57
N SER A 8 4.47 -5.85 18.44
CA SER A 8 4.70 -6.51 17.16
C SER A 8 3.50 -7.34 16.75
N PHE A 9 2.85 -6.96 15.66
CA PHE A 9 1.83 -7.78 15.02
C PHE A 9 2.42 -9.09 14.48
N PHE A 10 3.66 -9.07 14.00
CA PHE A 10 4.32 -10.27 13.51
C PHE A 10 4.65 -11.24 14.64
N GLN A 11 5.12 -10.73 15.79
CA GLN A 11 5.36 -11.55 16.97
C GLN A 11 4.06 -12.21 17.47
N PHE A 12 2.96 -11.46 17.48
CA PHE A 12 1.64 -12.01 17.80
C PHE A 12 1.27 -13.18 16.87
N CYS A 13 1.39 -12.98 15.55
CA CYS A 13 1.11 -14.05 14.58
C CYS A 13 2.01 -15.28 14.80
N LEU A 14 3.30 -15.08 15.09
CA LEU A 14 4.22 -16.18 15.37
C LEU A 14 3.82 -16.96 16.61
N GLN A 15 3.37 -16.27 17.67
CA GLN A 15 2.89 -16.90 18.92
C GLN A 15 1.61 -17.71 18.70
N GLU A 16 0.75 -17.28 17.75
CA GLU A 16 -0.44 -18.01 17.33
C GLU A 16 -0.14 -19.15 16.34
N GLY A 17 1.14 -19.44 16.07
CA GLY A 17 1.58 -20.57 15.25
C GLY A 17 1.63 -20.31 13.76
N PHE A 18 1.50 -19.06 13.31
CA PHE A 18 1.66 -18.68 11.90
C PHE A 18 3.14 -18.49 11.56
N GLN A 19 3.53 -18.93 10.37
CA GLN A 19 4.80 -18.53 9.78
C GLN A 19 4.62 -17.22 9.00
N VAL A 20 5.37 -16.18 9.36
CA VAL A 20 5.19 -14.82 8.84
C VAL A 20 6.31 -14.47 7.87
N PHE A 21 5.93 -13.92 6.72
CA PHE A 21 6.84 -13.33 5.73
C PHE A 21 6.42 -11.90 5.45
N VAL A 22 7.38 -11.02 5.34
CA VAL A 22 7.14 -9.58 5.13
C VAL A 22 7.94 -9.08 3.95
N ILE A 23 7.30 -8.37 3.05
CA ILE A 23 7.98 -7.66 1.97
C ILE A 23 8.49 -6.33 2.52
N SER A 24 9.80 -6.13 2.52
CA SER A 24 10.43 -4.84 2.79
C SER A 24 10.78 -4.17 1.46
N TRP A 25 10.00 -3.17 1.08
CA TRP A 25 10.23 -2.45 -0.16
C TRP A 25 11.47 -1.57 -0.06
N ARG A 26 12.32 -1.66 -1.08
CA ARG A 26 13.45 -0.75 -1.21
C ARG A 26 12.94 0.67 -1.44
N ASN A 27 13.47 1.66 -0.70
CA ASN A 27 13.17 3.06 -0.96
C ASN A 27 13.71 3.47 -2.35
N PRO A 28 12.85 3.81 -3.32
CA PRO A 28 13.29 4.06 -4.69
C PRO A 28 13.95 5.42 -4.83
N SER A 29 14.91 5.49 -5.76
CA SER A 29 15.46 6.74 -6.30
C SER A 29 14.93 6.99 -7.71
N ALA A 30 15.21 8.16 -8.28
CA ALA A 30 14.82 8.52 -9.65
C ALA A 30 15.31 7.53 -10.73
N LYS A 31 16.32 6.70 -10.43
CA LYS A 31 16.76 5.60 -11.30
C LYS A 31 15.62 4.62 -11.63
N TYR A 32 14.69 4.45 -10.70
CA TYR A 32 13.57 3.50 -10.80
C TYR A 32 12.25 4.18 -11.22
N ARG A 33 12.32 5.37 -11.84
CA ARG A 33 11.18 6.19 -12.22
C ARG A 33 10.10 5.47 -13.02
N HIS A 34 10.47 4.45 -13.79
CA HIS A 34 9.58 3.67 -14.64
C HIS A 34 8.95 2.45 -13.94
N TRP A 35 9.26 2.24 -12.66
CA TRP A 35 8.62 1.17 -11.90
C TRP A 35 7.19 1.59 -11.53
N GLY A 36 6.25 0.90 -12.13
CA GLY A 36 4.82 1.05 -11.89
C GLY A 36 4.22 -0.17 -11.21
N MET A 37 2.90 -0.24 -11.20
CA MET A 37 2.16 -1.34 -10.58
C MET A 37 2.59 -2.71 -11.15
N ASP A 38 2.90 -2.81 -12.43
CA ASP A 38 3.37 -4.05 -13.05
C ASP A 38 4.60 -4.62 -12.36
N GLN A 39 5.63 -3.80 -12.11
CA GLN A 39 6.87 -4.22 -11.45
C GLN A 39 6.63 -4.62 -10.00
N TYR A 40 5.78 -3.89 -9.29
CA TYR A 40 5.45 -4.21 -7.90
C TYR A 40 4.64 -5.49 -7.79
N ILE A 41 3.68 -5.74 -8.68
CA ILE A 41 2.91 -6.99 -8.70
C ILE A 41 3.79 -8.17 -9.13
N GLN A 42 4.69 -7.97 -10.09
CA GLN A 42 5.65 -8.99 -10.46
C GLN A 42 6.55 -9.39 -9.28
N ALA A 43 7.14 -8.41 -8.59
CA ALA A 43 8.00 -8.67 -7.43
C ALA A 43 7.22 -9.35 -6.27
N ALA A 44 5.98 -8.94 -6.04
CA ALA A 44 5.13 -9.58 -5.05
C ALA A 44 4.76 -11.03 -5.42
N ALA A 45 4.53 -11.31 -6.71
CA ALA A 45 4.29 -12.68 -7.19
C ALA A 45 5.54 -13.56 -7.03
N GLU A 46 6.73 -13.03 -7.29
CA GLU A 46 8.01 -13.73 -7.05
C GLU A 46 8.19 -14.03 -5.55
N ALA A 47 7.80 -13.10 -4.66
CA ALA A 47 7.80 -13.33 -3.22
C ALA A 47 6.84 -14.45 -2.82
N VAL A 48 5.65 -14.52 -3.41
CA VAL A 48 4.68 -15.63 -3.20
C VAL A 48 5.31 -16.96 -3.64
N GLU A 49 5.95 -17.02 -4.81
CA GLU A 49 6.67 -18.22 -5.28
C GLU A 49 7.73 -18.67 -4.27
N ALA A 50 8.54 -17.74 -3.77
CA ALA A 50 9.57 -18.03 -2.79
C ALA A 50 8.99 -18.56 -1.46
N VAL A 51 7.91 -17.94 -0.97
CA VAL A 51 7.22 -18.37 0.27
C VAL A 51 6.70 -19.81 0.11
N LEU A 52 6.01 -20.11 -0.99
CA LEU A 52 5.48 -21.46 -1.25
C LEU A 52 6.61 -22.50 -1.35
N ALA A 53 7.72 -22.13 -1.98
CA ALA A 53 8.90 -23.02 -2.09
C ALA A 53 9.56 -23.30 -0.72
N ILE A 54 9.68 -22.27 0.12
CA ILE A 54 10.28 -22.38 1.46
C ILE A 54 9.38 -23.20 2.39
N THR A 55 8.07 -22.89 2.41
CA THR A 55 7.12 -23.49 3.34
C THR A 55 6.61 -24.85 2.87
N ARG A 56 6.70 -25.14 1.58
CA ARG A 56 6.06 -26.28 0.91
C ARG A 56 4.54 -26.31 1.09
N SER A 57 3.94 -25.15 1.35
CA SER A 57 2.50 -25.01 1.47
C SER A 57 1.84 -24.93 0.09
N GLU A 58 0.60 -25.43 -0.01
CA GLU A 58 -0.20 -25.34 -1.25
C GLU A 58 -0.79 -23.93 -1.44
N SER A 59 -0.96 -23.20 -0.36
CA SER A 59 -1.55 -21.85 -0.35
C SER A 59 -0.98 -21.00 0.78
N LEU A 60 -1.27 -19.70 0.75
CA LEU A 60 -0.88 -18.74 1.78
C LEU A 60 -2.01 -17.73 2.02
N ASN A 61 -1.93 -17.07 3.18
CA ASN A 61 -2.79 -15.95 3.52
C ASN A 61 -2.08 -14.64 3.18
N VAL A 62 -2.77 -13.70 2.55
CA VAL A 62 -2.24 -12.39 2.18
C VAL A 62 -2.84 -11.34 3.10
N VAL A 63 -1.98 -10.50 3.68
CA VAL A 63 -2.40 -9.36 4.50
C VAL A 63 -1.87 -8.08 3.86
N GLY A 64 -2.75 -7.11 3.65
CA GLY A 64 -2.39 -5.82 3.08
C GLY A 64 -2.99 -4.66 3.86
N ALA A 65 -2.17 -3.65 4.15
CA ALA A 65 -2.61 -2.43 4.83
C ALA A 65 -2.47 -1.21 3.92
N CYS A 66 -3.49 -0.34 3.89
CA CYS A 66 -3.51 0.91 3.14
C CYS A 66 -3.21 0.66 1.64
N ALA A 67 -2.21 1.33 1.05
CA ALA A 67 -1.74 1.08 -0.32
C ALA A 67 -1.28 -0.38 -0.53
N GLY A 68 -0.74 -1.02 0.52
CA GLY A 68 -0.44 -2.45 0.51
C GLY A 68 -1.67 -3.33 0.36
N GLY A 69 -2.83 -2.90 0.84
CA GLY A 69 -4.10 -3.60 0.62
C GLY A 69 -4.57 -3.52 -0.83
N ILE A 70 -4.38 -2.38 -1.50
CA ILE A 70 -4.64 -2.24 -2.94
C ILE A 70 -3.74 -3.21 -3.71
N THR A 71 -2.44 -3.19 -3.44
CA THR A 71 -1.44 -4.08 -4.06
C THR A 71 -1.77 -5.55 -3.82
N ALA A 72 -2.15 -5.92 -2.59
CA ALA A 72 -2.53 -7.29 -2.23
C ALA A 72 -3.79 -7.78 -2.99
N SER A 73 -4.77 -6.89 -3.16
CA SER A 73 -6.00 -7.19 -3.93
C SER A 73 -5.70 -7.39 -5.41
N ILE A 74 -4.86 -6.54 -6.00
CA ILE A 74 -4.41 -6.67 -7.39
C ILE A 74 -3.61 -7.95 -7.57
N LEU A 75 -2.64 -8.23 -6.67
CA LEU A 75 -1.85 -9.46 -6.68
C LEU A 75 -2.73 -10.70 -6.64
N SER A 76 -3.70 -10.75 -5.73
CA SER A 76 -4.61 -11.89 -5.59
C SER A 76 -5.41 -12.15 -6.86
N SER A 77 -5.92 -11.07 -7.49
CA SER A 77 -6.62 -11.16 -8.77
C SER A 77 -5.70 -11.61 -9.92
N TYR A 78 -4.47 -11.08 -9.99
CA TYR A 78 -3.47 -11.47 -10.95
C TYR A 78 -3.07 -12.96 -10.82
N LEU A 79 -2.76 -13.41 -9.62
CA LEU A 79 -2.38 -14.80 -9.37
C LEU A 79 -3.48 -15.79 -9.75
N LYS A 80 -4.72 -15.43 -9.48
CA LYS A 80 -5.87 -16.25 -9.88
C LYS A 80 -6.00 -16.37 -11.40
N GLN A 81 -5.83 -15.27 -12.13
CA GLN A 81 -6.06 -15.21 -13.57
C GLN A 81 -4.89 -15.74 -14.38
N SER A 82 -3.65 -15.44 -13.97
CA SER A 82 -2.45 -15.84 -14.69
C SER A 82 -2.20 -17.34 -14.68
N ASN A 83 -2.84 -18.09 -13.79
CA ASN A 83 -2.62 -19.52 -13.56
C ASN A 83 -1.15 -19.89 -13.26
N LYS A 84 -0.27 -18.91 -13.10
CA LYS A 84 1.18 -19.08 -13.00
C LYS A 84 1.60 -19.94 -11.81
N LEU A 85 0.84 -19.88 -10.71
CA LEU A 85 1.14 -20.57 -9.46
C LEU A 85 0.07 -21.59 -9.04
N LYS A 86 -0.83 -21.98 -9.95
CA LYS A 86 -1.85 -22.98 -9.62
C LYS A 86 -1.20 -24.34 -9.33
N GLN A 87 -1.28 -24.75 -8.08
CA GLN A 87 -1.00 -26.13 -7.68
C GLN A 87 -2.32 -26.91 -7.64
N ALA A 88 -2.38 -28.00 -8.38
CA ALA A 88 -3.54 -28.91 -8.43
C ALA A 88 -4.89 -28.23 -8.74
N GLY A 89 -4.90 -27.11 -9.49
CA GLY A 89 -6.13 -26.39 -9.84
C GLY A 89 -6.70 -25.48 -8.72
N LYS A 90 -6.04 -25.41 -7.57
CA LYS A 90 -6.47 -24.58 -6.44
C LYS A 90 -5.88 -23.17 -6.51
N ASN A 91 -6.58 -22.20 -5.94
CA ASN A 91 -6.07 -20.85 -5.74
C ASN A 91 -4.94 -20.86 -4.69
N VAL A 92 -3.83 -20.19 -5.00
CA VAL A 92 -2.70 -20.09 -4.05
C VAL A 92 -2.96 -19.09 -2.91
N VAL A 93 -3.90 -18.15 -3.09
CA VAL A 93 -4.35 -17.24 -2.04
C VAL A 93 -5.54 -17.87 -1.33
N ASN A 94 -5.31 -18.33 -0.10
CA ASN A 94 -6.34 -18.92 0.74
C ASN A 94 -7.25 -17.85 1.35
N SER A 95 -6.67 -16.80 1.91
CA SER A 95 -7.42 -15.65 2.44
C SER A 95 -6.72 -14.33 2.10
N LEU A 96 -7.51 -13.27 2.01
CA LEU A 96 -7.08 -11.90 1.80
C LEU A 96 -7.63 -11.02 2.91
N SER A 97 -6.74 -10.54 3.80
CA SER A 97 -7.09 -9.62 4.89
C SER A 97 -6.66 -8.20 4.55
N LEU A 98 -7.60 -7.28 4.58
CA LEU A 98 -7.38 -5.87 4.25
C LEU A 98 -7.61 -4.99 5.47
N SER A 99 -6.64 -4.14 5.79
CA SER A 99 -6.73 -3.17 6.88
C SER A 99 -6.56 -1.75 6.35
N VAL A 100 -7.47 -0.85 6.77
CA VAL A 100 -7.45 0.58 6.37
C VAL A 100 -7.24 0.77 4.86
N CYS A 101 -7.88 -0.06 4.05
CA CYS A 101 -7.72 -0.12 2.61
C CYS A 101 -9.00 0.35 1.90
N MET A 102 -8.83 1.22 0.92
CA MET A 102 -9.92 1.68 0.07
C MET A 102 -9.76 1.08 -1.33
N LEU A 103 -10.71 0.27 -1.76
CA LEU A 103 -10.75 -0.34 -3.09
C LEU A 103 -11.64 0.44 -4.07
N SER A 104 -12.48 1.36 -3.56
CA SER A 104 -13.21 2.33 -4.33
C SER A 104 -12.83 3.73 -3.84
N MET A 105 -12.37 4.57 -4.75
CA MET A 105 -11.81 5.88 -4.43
C MET A 105 -12.82 7.03 -4.58
N ARG A 106 -14.03 6.76 -5.08
CA ARG A 106 -15.09 7.77 -5.21
C ARG A 106 -16.12 7.60 -4.10
N SER A 107 -16.07 8.48 -3.13
CA SER A 107 -17.16 8.71 -2.17
C SER A 107 -17.40 10.22 -2.08
N GLU A 108 -18.65 10.64 -2.16
CA GLU A 108 -19.03 12.07 -2.02
C GLU A 108 -18.66 12.65 -0.66
N SER A 109 -18.42 11.79 0.35
CA SER A 109 -18.09 12.16 1.71
C SER A 109 -16.59 12.16 2.03
N MET A 110 -15.70 12.00 1.05
CA MET A 110 -14.27 11.94 1.30
C MET A 110 -13.64 13.34 1.28
N ASP A 111 -12.98 13.71 2.37
CA ASP A 111 -12.19 14.94 2.49
C ASP A 111 -11.09 15.05 1.43
N LEU A 112 -10.65 13.90 0.89
CA LEU A 112 -9.70 13.82 -0.21
C LEU A 112 -10.17 14.51 -1.50
N ASN A 113 -11.48 14.63 -1.72
CA ASN A 113 -12.02 15.28 -2.92
C ASN A 113 -11.56 16.74 -3.08
N ALA A 114 -11.23 17.40 -1.97
CA ALA A 114 -10.69 18.76 -2.01
C ALA A 114 -9.30 18.86 -2.64
N PHE A 115 -8.51 17.76 -2.61
CA PHE A 115 -7.15 17.68 -3.13
C PHE A 115 -7.06 17.02 -4.52
N THR A 116 -8.18 16.59 -5.08
CA THR A 116 -8.23 15.75 -6.27
C THR A 116 -8.94 16.39 -7.45
N SER A 117 -8.89 17.72 -7.52
CA SER A 117 -9.30 18.40 -8.76
C SER A 117 -8.39 17.94 -9.92
N PRO A 118 -8.90 17.86 -11.16
CA PRO A 118 -8.10 17.45 -12.32
C PRO A 118 -6.78 18.24 -12.46
N ALA A 119 -6.82 19.54 -12.16
CA ALA A 119 -5.63 20.38 -12.17
C ALA A 119 -4.60 19.99 -11.08
N ALA A 120 -5.08 19.64 -9.87
CA ALA A 120 -4.21 19.19 -8.78
C ALA A 120 -3.57 17.85 -9.10
N LEU A 121 -4.32 16.90 -9.64
CA LEU A 121 -3.81 15.58 -10.04
C LEU A 121 -2.77 15.73 -11.17
N GLN A 122 -3.03 16.57 -12.16
CA GLN A 122 -2.09 16.84 -13.24
C GLN A 122 -0.80 17.49 -12.72
N ALA A 123 -0.91 18.47 -11.82
CA ALA A 123 0.26 19.12 -11.20
C ALA A 123 1.09 18.13 -10.35
N ALA A 124 0.42 17.25 -9.58
CA ALA A 124 1.08 16.22 -8.79
C ALA A 124 1.83 15.22 -9.69
N ARG A 125 1.22 14.79 -10.78
CA ARG A 125 1.83 13.91 -11.80
C ARG A 125 3.05 14.56 -12.41
N ALA A 126 2.93 15.78 -12.95
CA ALA A 126 4.03 16.52 -13.58
C ALA A 126 5.22 16.69 -12.63
N LYS A 127 4.96 16.98 -11.36
CA LYS A 127 6.00 17.15 -10.34
C LYS A 127 6.78 15.85 -10.09
N SER A 128 6.10 14.71 -9.98
CA SER A 128 6.76 13.42 -9.78
C SER A 128 7.48 12.93 -11.05
N GLU A 129 6.94 13.23 -12.23
CA GLU A 129 7.59 12.93 -13.49
C GLU A 129 8.89 13.72 -13.67
N GLU A 130 8.90 15.01 -13.36
CA GLU A 130 10.10 15.84 -13.41
C GLU A 130 11.21 15.28 -12.52
N LYS A 131 10.90 14.98 -11.25
CA LYS A 131 11.87 14.44 -10.27
C LYS A 131 12.19 12.96 -10.49
N GLY A 132 11.34 12.20 -11.17
CA GLY A 132 11.40 10.75 -11.30
C GLY A 132 10.87 9.98 -10.08
N ILE A 133 10.47 10.68 -9.02
CA ILE A 133 9.87 10.14 -7.79
C ILE A 133 8.88 11.13 -7.18
N LEU A 134 7.89 10.61 -6.46
CA LEU A 134 7.21 11.36 -5.41
C LEU A 134 8.01 11.18 -4.12
N GLU A 135 8.53 12.27 -3.57
CA GLU A 135 9.25 12.24 -2.29
C GLU A 135 8.28 11.95 -1.13
N GLY A 136 8.65 11.03 -0.24
CA GLY A 136 7.83 10.67 0.91
C GLY A 136 7.48 11.87 1.81
N ALA A 137 8.37 12.86 1.90
CA ALA A 137 8.13 14.11 2.62
C ALA A 137 6.95 14.92 2.03
N GLU A 138 6.71 14.84 0.74
CA GLU A 138 5.54 15.51 0.12
C GLU A 138 4.24 14.78 0.49
N LEU A 139 4.28 13.45 0.53
CA LEU A 139 3.15 12.66 0.97
C LEU A 139 2.84 12.90 2.45
N ALA A 140 3.86 13.01 3.30
CA ALA A 140 3.70 13.35 4.72
C ALA A 140 3.02 14.72 4.93
N LYS A 141 3.30 15.71 4.08
CA LYS A 141 2.59 17.00 4.11
C LYS A 141 1.09 16.83 3.81
N VAL A 142 0.73 16.01 2.83
CA VAL A 142 -0.68 15.74 2.51
C VAL A 142 -1.39 15.14 3.73
N PHE A 143 -0.81 14.16 4.40
CA PHE A 143 -1.37 13.57 5.63
C PHE A 143 -1.51 14.60 6.75
N SER A 144 -0.53 15.49 6.92
CA SER A 144 -0.60 16.57 7.92
C SER A 144 -1.74 17.54 7.65
N TRP A 145 -2.03 17.85 6.39
CA TRP A 145 -3.17 18.68 6.00
C TRP A 145 -4.53 17.99 6.17
N MET A 146 -4.58 16.67 6.02
CA MET A 146 -5.81 15.90 6.25
C MET A 146 -6.18 15.81 7.73
N ARG A 147 -5.21 15.85 8.64
CA ARG A 147 -5.43 15.77 10.08
C ARG A 147 -4.65 16.86 10.84
N PRO A 148 -4.91 18.15 10.55
CA PRO A 148 -4.09 19.23 11.07
C PRO A 148 -4.21 19.36 12.60
N ASN A 149 -5.37 19.04 13.18
CA ASN A 149 -5.56 19.12 14.63
C ASN A 149 -4.68 18.11 15.38
N ASP A 150 -4.53 16.90 14.85
CA ASP A 150 -3.76 15.84 15.51
C ASP A 150 -2.26 15.96 15.22
N LEU A 151 -1.89 16.33 13.99
CA LEU A 151 -0.51 16.25 13.51
C LEU A 151 0.25 17.58 13.54
N VAL A 152 -0.47 18.71 13.67
CA VAL A 152 0.13 20.06 13.70
C VAL A 152 -0.31 20.83 14.95
N TRP A 153 -1.60 21.13 15.07
CA TRP A 153 -2.11 22.03 16.10
C TRP A 153 -1.98 21.47 17.51
N ASN A 154 -2.12 20.17 17.70
CA ASN A 154 -1.94 19.54 19.02
C ASN A 154 -0.51 19.82 19.57
N TYR A 155 0.51 19.66 18.74
CA TYR A 155 1.89 19.95 19.14
C TYR A 155 2.13 21.45 19.32
N HIS A 156 1.55 22.28 18.47
CA HIS A 156 1.66 23.72 18.61
C HIS A 156 1.08 24.21 19.94
N VAL A 157 -0.11 23.75 20.30
CA VAL A 157 -0.76 24.16 21.55
C VAL A 157 -0.05 23.58 22.76
N ASN A 158 0.10 22.27 22.85
CA ASN A 158 0.59 21.64 24.08
C ASN A 158 2.10 21.88 24.29
N ASN A 159 2.91 21.72 23.25
CA ASN A 159 4.36 21.80 23.43
C ASN A 159 4.90 23.21 23.26
N TYR A 160 4.42 23.98 22.29
CA TYR A 160 4.94 25.34 22.07
C TYR A 160 4.28 26.36 22.97
N LEU A 161 2.94 26.43 23.05
CA LEU A 161 2.22 27.43 23.83
C LEU A 161 2.16 27.07 25.31
N MET A 162 1.90 25.83 25.66
CA MET A 162 1.76 25.38 27.06
C MET A 162 3.10 24.95 27.68
N GLY A 163 4.14 24.73 26.87
CA GLY A 163 5.46 24.34 27.36
C GLY A 163 5.54 22.88 27.84
N GLU A 164 4.58 22.04 27.48
CA GLU A 164 4.59 20.62 27.85
C GLU A 164 5.67 19.88 27.07
N VAL A 165 6.34 18.95 27.74
CA VAL A 165 7.31 18.06 27.07
C VAL A 165 6.57 17.09 26.16
N PRO A 166 6.93 16.97 24.88
CA PRO A 166 6.31 16.00 24.00
C PRO A 166 6.41 14.58 24.60
N PRO A 167 5.33 13.80 24.61
CA PRO A 167 5.39 12.43 25.09
C PRO A 167 6.37 11.63 24.23
N ALA A 168 7.20 10.81 24.87
CA ALA A 168 8.05 9.87 24.16
C ALA A 168 7.16 8.86 23.42
N PHE A 169 7.16 8.93 22.09
CA PHE A 169 6.36 8.08 21.25
C PHE A 169 7.27 7.36 20.24
N ASP A 170 7.41 6.08 20.44
CA ASP A 170 8.37 5.23 19.71
C ASP A 170 8.08 5.12 18.21
N LEU A 171 6.81 5.32 17.78
CA LEU A 171 6.42 5.35 16.36
C LEU A 171 6.88 6.60 15.61
N LEU A 172 7.27 7.68 16.29
CA LEU A 172 7.63 8.94 15.61
C LEU A 172 8.83 8.79 14.68
N TYR A 173 9.82 8.00 15.07
CA TYR A 173 10.97 7.74 14.22
C TYR A 173 10.55 7.06 12.90
N TRP A 174 9.79 5.98 12.99
CA TRP A 174 9.26 5.27 11.84
C TRP A 174 8.35 6.15 10.97
N ASN A 175 7.48 6.94 11.60
CA ASN A 175 6.56 7.83 10.86
C ASN A 175 7.30 8.93 10.08
N ASN A 176 8.46 9.36 10.57
CA ASN A 176 9.28 10.37 9.90
C ASN A 176 10.23 9.76 8.84
N ASP A 177 10.44 8.45 8.83
CA ASP A 177 11.23 7.75 7.83
C ASP A 177 10.38 7.44 6.59
N SER A 178 10.08 8.48 5.83
CA SER A 178 9.15 8.40 4.70
C SER A 178 9.77 7.65 3.51
N THR A 179 8.96 6.83 2.85
CA THR A 179 9.32 6.12 1.62
C THR A 179 8.85 6.89 0.39
N ASN A 180 9.71 7.02 -0.59
CA ASN A 180 9.39 7.59 -1.89
C ASN A 180 8.55 6.63 -2.73
N LEU A 181 7.84 7.16 -3.74
CA LEU A 181 7.24 6.35 -4.80
C LEU A 181 7.92 6.66 -6.13
N PRO A 182 8.20 5.67 -6.99
CA PRO A 182 8.58 5.94 -8.38
C PRO A 182 7.51 6.77 -9.09
N ALA A 183 7.90 7.61 -10.02
CA ALA A 183 6.96 8.47 -10.75
C ALA A 183 5.84 7.67 -11.42
N GLN A 184 6.17 6.53 -12.04
CA GLN A 184 5.17 5.67 -12.68
C GLN A 184 4.19 5.08 -11.66
N LEU A 185 4.66 4.55 -10.52
CA LEU A 185 3.77 4.01 -9.49
C LEU A 185 2.84 5.09 -8.93
N HIS A 186 3.38 6.30 -8.72
CA HIS A 186 2.55 7.44 -8.31
C HIS A 186 1.47 7.75 -9.36
N SER A 187 1.84 7.76 -10.64
CA SER A 187 0.89 7.93 -11.74
C SER A 187 -0.20 6.85 -11.72
N ASP A 188 0.17 5.58 -11.55
CA ASP A 188 -0.77 4.47 -11.48
C ASP A 188 -1.77 4.62 -10.32
N PHE A 189 -1.31 5.09 -9.15
CA PHE A 189 -2.20 5.40 -8.02
C PHE A 189 -3.12 6.59 -8.31
N LEU A 190 -2.66 7.62 -9.02
CA LEU A 190 -3.52 8.73 -9.43
C LEU A 190 -4.61 8.28 -10.40
N ASP A 191 -4.29 7.39 -11.35
CA ASP A 191 -5.26 6.80 -12.27
C ASP A 191 -6.30 5.93 -11.55
N LEU A 192 -5.84 5.11 -10.58
CA LEU A 192 -6.76 4.35 -9.72
C LEU A 192 -7.73 5.25 -8.97
N TYR A 193 -7.25 6.42 -8.52
CA TYR A 193 -8.07 7.39 -7.81
C TYR A 193 -9.03 8.12 -8.75
N ASP A 194 -8.54 8.73 -9.82
CA ASP A 194 -9.31 9.60 -10.72
C ASP A 194 -10.37 8.81 -11.50
N GLU A 195 -9.98 7.69 -12.08
CA GLU A 195 -10.83 6.87 -12.93
C GLU A 195 -11.57 5.76 -12.19
N ASN A 196 -11.22 5.50 -10.92
CA ASN A 196 -11.77 4.40 -10.10
C ASN A 196 -11.64 3.02 -10.78
N LEU A 197 -10.51 2.81 -11.46
CA LEU A 197 -10.26 1.68 -12.35
C LEU A 197 -10.43 0.31 -11.68
N LEU A 198 -10.00 0.22 -10.41
CA LEU A 198 -10.06 -1.03 -9.67
C LEU A 198 -11.51 -1.44 -9.36
N TYR A 199 -12.33 -0.49 -8.92
CA TYR A 199 -13.75 -0.72 -8.64
C TYR A 199 -14.53 -1.07 -9.92
N LYS A 200 -14.25 -0.40 -11.02
CA LYS A 200 -14.88 -0.68 -12.32
C LYS A 200 -14.39 -1.98 -12.96
N GLY A 201 -13.32 -2.59 -12.45
CA GLY A 201 -12.67 -3.75 -13.05
C GLY A 201 -12.05 -3.43 -14.42
N GLU A 202 -11.60 -2.20 -14.64
CA GLU A 202 -10.98 -1.74 -15.90
C GLU A 202 -9.46 -1.71 -15.83
N MET A 203 -8.88 -1.87 -14.64
CA MET A 203 -7.44 -1.96 -14.45
C MET A 203 -6.87 -3.21 -15.12
N ALA A 204 -5.73 -3.05 -15.79
CA ALA A 204 -4.94 -4.17 -16.29
C ALA A 204 -3.52 -4.11 -15.71
N VAL A 205 -2.99 -5.28 -15.29
CA VAL A 205 -1.64 -5.42 -14.75
C VAL A 205 -0.99 -6.66 -15.38
N LEU A 206 0.22 -6.50 -15.87
CA LEU A 206 0.97 -7.56 -16.57
C LEU A 206 0.16 -8.25 -17.69
N GLY A 207 -0.69 -7.48 -18.37
CA GLY A 207 -1.57 -7.94 -19.44
C GLY A 207 -2.85 -8.66 -18.99
N PHE A 208 -3.11 -8.75 -17.68
CA PHE A 208 -4.33 -9.36 -17.12
C PHE A 208 -5.28 -8.29 -16.60
N LYS A 209 -6.55 -8.43 -16.96
CA LYS A 209 -7.61 -7.54 -16.45
C LYS A 209 -7.93 -7.89 -14.99
N ILE A 210 -7.74 -6.95 -14.09
CA ILE A 210 -7.98 -7.15 -12.66
C ILE A 210 -9.49 -7.14 -12.38
N ASN A 211 -9.98 -8.18 -11.73
CA ASN A 211 -11.37 -8.31 -11.34
C ASN A 211 -11.49 -8.86 -9.92
N LEU A 212 -11.86 -7.98 -8.99
CA LEU A 212 -11.97 -8.33 -7.56
C LEU A 212 -13.24 -9.09 -7.21
N GLU A 213 -14.29 -9.00 -8.04
CA GLU A 213 -15.55 -9.74 -7.81
C GLU A 213 -15.37 -11.26 -7.98
N LYS A 214 -14.37 -11.65 -8.79
CA LYS A 214 -14.04 -13.04 -9.06
C LYS A 214 -13.10 -13.68 -8.05
N LEU A 215 -12.71 -12.97 -6.98
CA LEU A 215 -11.91 -13.55 -5.92
C LEU A 215 -12.75 -14.57 -5.13
N ASP A 216 -12.22 -15.78 -5.01
CA ASP A 216 -12.82 -16.92 -4.32
C ASP A 216 -12.00 -17.35 -3.10
N CYS A 217 -11.37 -16.41 -2.44
CA CYS A 217 -10.68 -16.59 -1.18
C CYS A 217 -11.52 -16.01 -0.02
N ASP A 218 -11.27 -16.46 1.19
CA ASP A 218 -11.84 -15.86 2.40
C ASP A 218 -11.42 -14.38 2.49
N LYS A 219 -12.34 -13.50 2.88
CA LYS A 219 -12.16 -12.05 2.90
C LYS A 219 -12.36 -11.50 4.29
#